data_653e912382907fa99895aa53009590c5
#
_entry.id   653e912382907fa99895aa53009590c5
#
_cell.length_a   1.000
_cell.length_b   1.000
_cell.length_c   1.000
_cell.angle_alpha   90.00
_cell.angle_beta   90.00
_cell.angle_gamma   90.00
#
_symmetry.space_group_name_H-M   'P 1'
#
loop_
_entity.id
_entity.type
_entity.pdbx_description
1 polymer ?
#
loop_
_entity_poly.entity_id
_entity_poly.type
_entity_poly.pdbx_seq_one_letter_code
_entity_poly.pdbx_strand_id
1 'polypeptide(L)'
;SDEQLKRTLYYMDIAKKNPSTKILHGGNQSKGGKYENGFYYEPTLLSGLPVSSPVCQEEVFGPVACAIPFKSFDEVMKSANDTQFGLSAVLWTKDLSRALQFVDEIEAGFVQVNQCVAPRANVSYGGIKMSGLGKEYAFDSMMNHFTQSKTVLINRGKSNIDN
;
A
#
# COMPACT_ATOMS: atom_id res chain seq x y z
N SER A 1 -4.60 -2.39 19.42
CA SER A 1 -4.94 -3.59 20.19
C SER A 1 -3.66 -4.29 20.67
N ASP A 2 -3.81 -5.19 21.62
CA ASP A 2 -2.71 -6.03 22.12
C ASP A 2 -2.10 -6.89 20.99
N GLU A 3 -2.92 -7.42 20.14
CA GLU A 3 -2.49 -8.23 18.98
C GLU A 3 -1.62 -7.43 17.99
N GLN A 4 -2.01 -6.19 17.68
CA GLN A 4 -1.20 -5.31 16.83
C GLN A 4 0.12 -4.92 17.48
N LEU A 5 0.12 -4.69 18.79
CA LEU A 5 1.36 -4.42 19.52
C LEU A 5 2.29 -5.65 19.48
N LYS A 6 1.78 -6.85 19.75
CA LYS A 6 2.55 -8.10 19.64
C LYS A 6 3.13 -8.30 18.24
N ARG A 7 2.35 -8.00 17.20
CA ARG A 7 2.83 -8.06 15.81
C ARG A 7 3.97 -7.05 15.56
N THR A 8 3.83 -5.82 16.02
CA THR A 8 4.89 -4.81 15.91
C THR A 8 6.16 -5.26 16.65
N LEU A 9 6.03 -5.76 17.86
CA LEU A 9 7.16 -6.28 18.65
C LEU A 9 7.86 -7.45 17.97
N TYR A 10 7.13 -8.36 17.34
CA TYR A 10 7.67 -9.48 16.57
C TYR A 10 8.55 -9.00 15.42
N TYR A 11 8.08 -8.06 14.59
CA TYR A 11 8.89 -7.53 13.48
C TYR A 11 10.08 -6.71 13.97
N MET A 12 9.93 -5.98 15.08
CA MET A 12 11.04 -5.25 15.68
C MET A 12 12.10 -6.20 16.23
N ASP A 13 11.73 -7.35 16.77
CA ASP A 13 12.68 -8.39 17.20
C ASP A 13 13.45 -8.96 16.00
N ILE A 14 12.78 -9.23 14.87
CA ILE A 14 13.44 -9.62 13.62
C ILE A 14 14.42 -8.54 13.16
N ALA A 15 13.99 -7.28 13.14
CA ALA A 15 14.87 -6.17 12.76
C ALA A 15 16.10 -6.07 13.66
N LYS A 16 15.93 -6.14 14.97
CA LYS A 16 17.01 -6.02 15.96
C LYS A 16 18.04 -7.17 15.90
N LYS A 17 17.62 -8.34 15.46
CA LYS A 17 18.53 -9.50 15.25
C LYS A 17 19.42 -9.37 14.02
N ASN A 18 19.09 -8.50 13.07
CA ASN A 18 19.94 -8.26 11.92
C ASN A 18 21.03 -7.23 12.29
N PRO A 19 22.32 -7.60 12.20
CA PRO A 19 23.44 -6.76 12.64
C PRO A 19 23.60 -5.46 11.83
N SER A 20 23.04 -5.40 10.63
CA SER A 20 23.09 -4.21 9.78
C SER A 20 22.00 -3.20 10.12
N THR A 21 21.01 -3.56 10.93
CA THR A 21 19.89 -2.69 11.28
C THR A 21 20.33 -1.49 12.11
N LYS A 22 19.89 -0.33 11.70
CA LYS A 22 20.03 0.92 12.45
C LYS A 22 18.64 1.44 12.78
N ILE A 23 18.36 1.64 14.06
CA ILE A 23 17.15 2.35 14.51
C ILE A 23 17.48 3.84 14.46
N LEU A 24 16.92 4.56 13.48
CA LEU A 24 17.17 5.98 13.31
C LEU A 24 16.29 6.82 14.24
N HIS A 25 15.09 6.29 14.59
CA HIS A 25 14.15 6.92 15.51
C HIS A 25 13.25 5.88 16.14
N GLY A 26 12.77 6.11 17.37
CA GLY A 26 11.83 5.26 18.07
C GLY A 26 12.39 3.88 18.46
N GLY A 27 11.62 2.85 18.23
CA GLY A 27 12.04 1.47 18.47
C GLY A 27 11.65 0.88 19.81
N ASN A 28 10.81 1.58 20.59
CA ASN A 28 10.39 1.16 21.90
C ASN A 28 8.86 1.19 22.07
N GLN A 29 8.38 0.32 22.96
CA GLN A 29 7.02 0.42 23.46
C GLN A 29 6.94 1.57 24.47
N SER A 30 5.96 2.48 24.29
CA SER A 30 5.70 3.53 25.28
C SER A 30 4.96 2.93 26.48
N LYS A 31 5.50 3.13 27.67
CA LYS A 31 4.96 2.61 28.96
C LYS A 31 4.98 3.71 30.02
N GLY A 32 4.16 3.52 31.05
CA GLY A 32 4.09 4.40 32.21
C GLY A 32 3.28 5.69 32.00
N GLY A 33 2.84 6.30 33.07
CA GLY A 33 2.03 7.51 33.06
C GLY A 33 0.78 7.38 32.19
N LYS A 34 0.59 8.30 31.25
CA LYS A 34 -0.57 8.30 30.32
C LYS A 34 -0.62 7.10 29.37
N TYR A 35 0.44 6.34 29.24
CA TYR A 35 0.54 5.19 28.34
C TYR A 35 0.32 3.84 29.05
N GLU A 36 0.15 3.83 30.39
CA GLU A 36 0.10 2.63 31.24
C GLU A 36 -0.96 1.61 30.78
N ASN A 37 -2.15 2.10 30.44
CA ASN A 37 -3.30 1.26 30.09
C ASN A 37 -3.54 1.17 28.58
N GLY A 38 -2.50 1.35 27.74
CA GLY A 38 -2.63 1.37 26.29
C GLY A 38 -1.57 0.55 25.55
N PHE A 39 -1.82 0.35 24.27
CA PHE A 39 -0.98 -0.42 23.36
C PHE A 39 -0.17 0.49 22.48
N TYR A 40 0.64 1.37 23.07
CA TYR A 40 1.39 2.39 22.38
C TYR A 40 2.79 1.90 21.99
N TYR A 41 3.18 2.24 20.78
CA TYR A 41 4.53 2.04 20.26
C TYR A 41 5.02 3.34 19.62
N GLU A 42 6.30 3.67 19.78
CA GLU A 42 6.89 4.87 19.20
C GLU A 42 6.89 4.81 17.67
N PRO A 43 6.59 5.90 16.96
CA PRO A 43 6.89 5.99 15.53
C PRO A 43 8.35 5.63 15.30
N THR A 44 8.60 4.63 14.45
CA THR A 44 9.93 4.02 14.32
C THR A 44 10.41 4.10 12.89
N LEU A 45 11.65 4.53 12.71
CA LEU A 45 12.34 4.53 11.43
C LEU A 45 13.58 3.63 11.50
N LEU A 46 13.62 2.65 10.61
CA LEU A 46 14.72 1.69 10.47
C LEU A 46 15.52 1.97 9.19
N SER A 47 16.79 1.60 9.19
CA SER A 47 17.62 1.53 7.97
C SER A 47 18.61 0.36 8.05
N GLY A 48 19.30 0.08 6.93
CA GLY A 48 20.31 -0.98 6.86
C GLY A 48 19.74 -2.39 6.71
N LEU A 49 18.42 -2.55 6.67
CA LEU A 49 17.78 -3.83 6.34
C LEU A 49 17.89 -4.12 4.84
N PRO A 50 18.16 -5.37 4.44
CA PRO A 50 18.02 -5.76 3.04
C PRO A 50 16.55 -5.74 2.62
N VAL A 51 16.28 -5.46 1.34
CA VAL A 51 14.89 -5.46 0.80
C VAL A 51 14.20 -6.80 1.04
N SER A 52 14.92 -7.90 1.04
CA SER A 52 14.42 -9.25 1.30
C SER A 52 14.07 -9.54 2.78
N SER A 53 14.32 -8.60 3.69
CA SER A 53 13.94 -8.77 5.09
C SER A 53 12.42 -8.90 5.25
N PRO A 54 11.92 -9.79 6.12
CA PRO A 54 10.49 -9.88 6.41
C PRO A 54 9.87 -8.54 6.82
N VAL A 55 10.62 -7.67 7.51
CA VAL A 55 10.17 -6.32 7.90
C VAL A 55 9.94 -5.42 6.68
N CYS A 56 10.62 -5.67 5.55
CA CYS A 56 10.47 -4.92 4.30
C CYS A 56 9.46 -5.59 3.34
N GLN A 57 9.27 -6.91 3.46
CA GLN A 57 8.46 -7.71 2.54
C GLN A 57 7.05 -8.01 3.05
N GLU A 58 6.85 -7.99 4.36
CA GLU A 58 5.58 -8.33 4.98
C GLU A 58 4.92 -7.07 5.57
N GLU A 59 3.61 -7.13 5.74
CA GLU A 59 2.84 -6.03 6.30
C GLU A 59 2.97 -6.01 7.83
N VAL A 60 3.79 -5.13 8.37
CA VAL A 60 3.97 -4.95 9.84
C VAL A 60 2.67 -4.50 10.52
N PHE A 61 1.88 -3.67 9.85
CA PHE A 61 0.63 -3.07 10.35
C PHE A 61 0.84 -2.32 11.68
N GLY A 62 1.92 -1.55 11.77
CA GLY A 62 2.32 -0.78 12.95
C GLY A 62 3.12 0.47 12.56
N PRO A 63 3.50 1.32 13.53
CA PRO A 63 4.18 2.58 13.28
C PRO A 63 5.68 2.38 12.96
N VAL A 64 6.00 1.52 12.01
CA VAL A 64 7.37 1.19 11.61
C VAL A 64 7.54 1.45 10.11
N ALA A 65 8.58 2.20 9.75
CA ALA A 65 8.99 2.45 8.37
C ALA A 65 10.44 2.04 8.16
N CYS A 66 10.76 1.58 6.95
CA CYS A 66 12.12 1.23 6.54
C CYS A 66 12.61 2.24 5.50
N ALA A 67 13.79 2.81 5.73
CA ALA A 67 14.50 3.65 4.76
C ALA A 67 15.58 2.83 4.06
N ILE A 68 15.43 2.66 2.75
CA ILE A 68 16.31 1.87 1.92
C ILE A 68 16.97 2.80 0.90
N PRO A 69 18.29 3.06 1.00
CA PRO A 69 18.97 3.87 0.02
C PRO A 69 19.13 3.13 -1.31
N PHE A 70 19.11 3.87 -2.40
CA PHE A 70 19.35 3.36 -3.76
C PHE A 70 20.35 4.25 -4.51
N LYS A 71 20.99 3.72 -5.54
CA LYS A 71 22.00 4.43 -6.34
C LYS A 71 21.49 4.84 -7.72
N SER A 72 20.53 4.13 -8.27
CA SER A 72 19.97 4.41 -9.59
C SER A 72 18.46 4.29 -9.57
N PHE A 73 17.82 4.90 -10.59
CA PHE A 73 16.37 4.78 -10.75
C PHE A 73 15.95 3.33 -11.02
N ASP A 74 16.70 2.60 -11.85
CA ASP A 74 16.43 1.19 -12.16
C ASP A 74 16.49 0.31 -10.90
N GLU A 75 17.47 0.58 -10.01
CA GLU A 75 17.57 -0.13 -8.74
C GLU A 75 16.36 0.08 -7.84
N VAL A 76 15.90 1.33 -7.70
CA VAL A 76 14.72 1.60 -6.87
C VAL A 76 13.44 1.06 -7.49
N MET A 77 13.28 1.11 -8.80
CA MET A 77 12.12 0.54 -9.49
C MET A 77 12.05 -0.98 -9.31
N LYS A 78 13.18 -1.67 -9.49
CA LYS A 78 13.27 -3.10 -9.22
C LYS A 78 12.89 -3.41 -7.77
N SER A 79 13.46 -2.69 -6.81
CA SER A 79 13.20 -2.92 -5.38
C SER A 79 11.77 -2.58 -4.97
N ALA A 80 11.18 -1.53 -5.56
CA ALA A 80 9.80 -1.12 -5.28
C ALA A 80 8.77 -2.14 -5.80
N ASN A 81 9.08 -2.82 -6.91
CA ASN A 81 8.22 -3.85 -7.49
C ASN A 81 8.49 -5.26 -6.93
N ASP A 82 9.63 -5.46 -6.23
CA ASP A 82 10.01 -6.73 -5.59
C ASP A 82 9.26 -6.94 -4.27
N THR A 83 7.94 -6.97 -4.35
CA THR A 83 7.02 -7.23 -3.25
C THR A 83 5.76 -7.91 -3.76
N GLN A 84 5.14 -8.73 -2.91
CA GLN A 84 3.83 -9.32 -3.20
C GLN A 84 2.67 -8.32 -3.12
N PHE A 85 2.89 -7.12 -2.62
CA PHE A 85 1.88 -6.06 -2.47
C PHE A 85 1.98 -5.01 -3.56
N GLY A 86 0.89 -4.28 -3.77
CA GLY A 86 0.82 -3.21 -4.76
C GLY A 86 -0.38 -2.29 -4.51
N LEU A 87 -0.51 -1.75 -3.28
CA LEU A 87 -1.62 -0.85 -2.95
C LEU A 87 -1.36 0.55 -3.47
N SER A 88 -0.30 1.20 -2.98
CA SER A 88 0.01 2.56 -3.36
C SER A 88 1.50 2.82 -3.45
N ALA A 89 1.87 3.77 -4.32
CA ALA A 89 3.24 4.26 -4.44
C ALA A 89 3.26 5.77 -4.62
N VAL A 90 4.30 6.40 -4.07
CA VAL A 90 4.48 7.86 -4.17
C VAL A 90 5.90 8.15 -4.63
N LEU A 91 6.02 9.01 -5.66
CA LEU A 91 7.30 9.53 -6.12
C LEU A 91 7.39 11.02 -5.86
N TRP A 92 8.54 11.47 -5.34
CA TRP A 92 8.89 12.89 -5.24
C TRP A 92 10.05 13.18 -6.18
N THR A 93 9.82 13.98 -7.22
CA THR A 93 10.82 14.35 -8.21
C THR A 93 10.50 15.68 -8.89
N LYS A 94 11.53 16.36 -9.40
CA LYS A 94 11.38 17.52 -10.29
C LYS A 94 11.56 17.14 -11.76
N ASP A 95 11.96 15.91 -12.06
CA ASP A 95 12.20 15.38 -13.40
C ASP A 95 10.91 14.76 -13.93
N LEU A 96 10.32 15.38 -14.96
CA LEU A 96 9.07 14.92 -15.58
C LEU A 96 9.25 13.56 -16.28
N SER A 97 10.37 13.37 -16.96
CA SER A 97 10.63 12.09 -17.68
C SER A 97 10.68 10.93 -16.69
N ARG A 98 11.34 11.14 -15.55
CA ARG A 98 11.40 10.16 -14.47
C ARG A 98 10.03 9.93 -13.80
N ALA A 99 9.22 10.99 -13.71
CA ALA A 99 7.86 10.84 -13.17
C ALA A 99 6.98 9.98 -14.09
N LEU A 100 7.06 10.18 -15.40
CA LEU A 100 6.31 9.40 -16.40
C LEU A 100 6.80 7.94 -16.41
N GLN A 101 8.10 7.71 -16.42
CA GLN A 101 8.66 6.36 -16.34
C GLN A 101 8.22 5.64 -15.05
N PHE A 102 8.22 6.33 -13.91
CA PHE A 102 7.72 5.76 -12.66
C PHE A 102 6.25 5.32 -12.76
N VAL A 103 5.40 6.17 -13.32
CA VAL A 103 3.96 5.86 -13.45
C VAL A 103 3.74 4.64 -14.35
N ASP A 104 4.55 4.49 -15.41
CA ASP A 104 4.42 3.37 -16.34
C ASP A 104 4.94 2.04 -15.76
N GLU A 105 5.99 2.09 -14.95
CA GLU A 105 6.71 0.90 -14.50
C GLU A 105 6.31 0.41 -13.09
N ILE A 106 5.74 1.28 -12.23
CA ILE A 106 5.43 0.90 -10.85
C ILE A 106 4.20 -0.01 -10.77
N GLU A 107 4.35 -1.12 -10.10
CA GLU A 107 3.29 -2.09 -9.89
C GLU A 107 2.46 -1.77 -8.62
N ALA A 108 1.72 -0.67 -8.68
CA ALA A 108 0.81 -0.24 -7.63
C ALA A 108 -0.53 0.23 -8.21
N GLY A 109 -1.60 0.03 -7.47
CA GLY A 109 -2.94 0.37 -7.93
C GLY A 109 -3.33 1.84 -7.75
N PHE A 110 -2.64 2.57 -6.85
CA PHE A 110 -2.84 3.99 -6.59
C PHE A 110 -1.48 4.69 -6.58
N VAL A 111 -1.21 5.48 -7.61
CA VAL A 111 0.10 6.10 -7.83
C VAL A 111 -0.01 7.61 -7.70
N GLN A 112 0.92 8.21 -6.97
CA GLN A 112 0.97 9.66 -6.77
C GLN A 112 2.36 10.20 -7.09
N VAL A 113 2.40 11.41 -7.64
CA VAL A 113 3.65 12.14 -7.89
C VAL A 113 3.59 13.50 -7.22
N ASN A 114 4.62 13.81 -6.42
CA ASN A 114 4.76 15.07 -5.68
C ASN A 114 3.58 15.43 -4.76
N GLN A 115 2.86 14.43 -4.33
CA GLN A 115 1.79 14.55 -3.33
C GLN A 115 1.65 13.22 -2.58
N CYS A 116 1.05 13.29 -1.41
CA CYS A 116 0.61 12.14 -0.63
C CYS A 116 -0.72 12.51 0.02
N VAL A 117 -1.80 12.23 -0.68
CA VAL A 117 -3.16 12.58 -0.24
C VAL A 117 -3.99 11.33 -0.06
N ALA A 118 -4.98 11.41 0.84
CA ALA A 118 -5.98 10.36 1.00
C ALA A 118 -6.80 10.16 -0.28
N PRO A 119 -7.37 8.96 -0.49
CA PRO A 119 -8.32 8.72 -1.57
C PRO A 119 -9.44 9.74 -1.58
N ARG A 120 -9.89 10.14 -2.77
CA ARG A 120 -10.96 11.13 -2.98
C ARG A 120 -12.13 10.48 -3.68
N ALA A 121 -13.33 11.00 -3.44
CA ALA A 121 -14.52 10.61 -4.19
C ALA A 121 -14.31 10.75 -5.71
N ASN A 122 -14.81 9.80 -6.48
CA ASN A 122 -14.66 9.67 -7.92
C ASN A 122 -13.22 9.47 -8.44
N VAL A 123 -12.27 9.19 -7.55
CA VAL A 123 -10.93 8.75 -7.93
C VAL A 123 -10.79 7.29 -7.52
N SER A 124 -10.61 6.41 -8.49
CA SER A 124 -10.49 4.98 -8.24
C SER A 124 -9.32 4.67 -7.32
N TYR A 125 -9.59 3.94 -6.24
CA TYR A 125 -8.60 3.51 -5.25
C TYR A 125 -8.68 2.00 -5.05
N GLY A 126 -7.55 1.37 -4.99
CA GLY A 126 -7.44 -0.06 -4.70
C GLY A 126 -6.12 -0.62 -5.17
N GLY A 127 -5.76 -1.76 -4.63
CA GLY A 127 -4.49 -2.44 -4.89
C GLY A 127 -4.50 -3.29 -6.16
N ILE A 128 -3.33 -3.84 -6.41
CA ILE A 128 -3.07 -4.98 -7.29
C ILE A 128 -2.26 -6.00 -6.50
N LYS A 129 -1.92 -7.13 -7.09
CA LYS A 129 -1.22 -8.22 -6.41
C LYS A 129 -2.00 -8.67 -5.15
N MET A 130 -1.31 -8.94 -4.05
CA MET A 130 -1.92 -9.35 -2.78
C MET A 130 -2.58 -8.19 -2.00
N SER A 131 -2.47 -6.96 -2.46
CA SER A 131 -3.14 -5.82 -1.82
C SER A 131 -4.64 -5.74 -2.10
N GLY A 132 -5.18 -6.58 -2.94
CA GLY A 132 -6.62 -6.75 -3.11
C GLY A 132 -7.09 -6.88 -4.55
N LEU A 133 -8.36 -7.22 -4.66
CA LEU A 133 -9.10 -7.34 -5.92
C LEU A 133 -10.09 -6.17 -6.04
N GLY A 134 -10.19 -5.61 -7.24
CA GLY A 134 -11.14 -4.54 -7.53
C GLY A 134 -10.66 -3.16 -7.09
N LYS A 135 -11.54 -2.20 -7.28
CA LYS A 135 -11.29 -0.78 -7.01
C LYS A 135 -12.54 -0.19 -6.34
N GLU A 136 -12.32 0.85 -5.52
CA GLU A 136 -13.38 1.57 -4.80
C GLU A 136 -13.31 3.07 -5.10
N TYR A 137 -14.16 3.86 -4.47
CA TYR A 137 -14.25 5.32 -4.53
C TYR A 137 -14.69 5.93 -5.88
N ALA A 138 -14.55 5.24 -7.00
CA ALA A 138 -15.12 5.68 -8.28
C ALA A 138 -16.55 5.14 -8.44
N PHE A 139 -17.43 5.91 -9.11
CA PHE A 139 -18.84 5.53 -9.31
C PHE A 139 -18.98 4.15 -9.94
N ASP A 140 -18.26 3.90 -11.04
CA ASP A 140 -18.35 2.61 -11.76
C ASP A 140 -17.90 1.44 -10.92
N SER A 141 -16.82 1.60 -10.12
CA SER A 141 -16.36 0.55 -9.22
C SER A 141 -17.35 0.29 -8.08
N MET A 142 -17.96 1.33 -7.53
CA MET A 142 -18.99 1.18 -6.51
C MET A 142 -20.22 0.48 -7.09
N MET A 143 -20.68 0.86 -8.28
CA MET A 143 -21.81 0.20 -8.94
C MET A 143 -21.53 -1.28 -9.16
N ASN A 144 -20.33 -1.64 -9.63
CA ASN A 144 -19.94 -3.04 -9.85
C ASN A 144 -19.86 -3.86 -8.55
N HIS A 145 -19.52 -3.24 -7.42
CA HIS A 145 -19.44 -3.94 -6.13
C HIS A 145 -20.81 -4.10 -5.44
N PHE A 146 -21.69 -3.13 -5.56
CA PHE A 146 -22.97 -3.09 -4.82
C PHE A 146 -24.19 -3.44 -5.66
N THR A 147 -24.03 -3.68 -6.98
CA THR A 147 -25.12 -4.06 -7.88
C THR A 147 -24.72 -5.22 -8.77
N GLN A 148 -25.71 -5.85 -9.36
CA GLN A 148 -25.53 -6.87 -10.39
C GLN A 148 -26.25 -6.46 -11.67
N SER A 149 -25.56 -6.54 -12.79
CA SER A 149 -26.15 -6.30 -14.10
C SER A 149 -27.11 -7.44 -14.45
N LYS A 150 -28.34 -7.08 -14.90
CA LYS A 150 -29.33 -8.03 -15.42
C LYS A 150 -29.71 -7.62 -16.83
N THR A 151 -29.56 -8.56 -17.75
CA THR A 151 -30.09 -8.41 -19.11
C THR A 151 -31.51 -8.96 -19.16
N VAL A 152 -32.46 -8.17 -19.64
CA VAL A 152 -33.85 -8.57 -19.80
C VAL A 152 -34.25 -8.39 -21.26
N LEU A 153 -34.62 -9.48 -21.91
CA LEU A 153 -35.18 -9.48 -23.26
C LEU A 153 -36.66 -9.86 -23.17
N ILE A 154 -37.54 -8.97 -23.62
CA ILE A 154 -38.99 -9.19 -23.62
C ILE A 154 -39.49 -9.24 -25.04
N ASN A 155 -39.92 -10.43 -25.49
CA ASN A 155 -40.68 -10.56 -26.74
C ASN A 155 -42.16 -10.38 -26.44
N ARG A 156 -42.78 -9.34 -26.98
CA ARG A 156 -44.22 -9.04 -26.81
C ARG A 156 -45.16 -9.81 -27.72
N GLY A 157 -44.64 -10.81 -28.49
CA GLY A 157 -45.42 -11.52 -29.48
C GLY A 157 -45.83 -10.58 -30.63
N LYS A 158 -45.81 -10.96 -31.88
CA LYS A 158 -46.00 -10.18 -33.10
C LYS A 158 -45.03 -9.02 -33.26
N SER A 159 -43.90 -9.28 -33.83
CA SER A 159 -43.13 -8.25 -34.54
C SER A 159 -43.92 -7.81 -35.76
N ASN A 160 -44.43 -6.59 -35.81
CA ASN A 160 -44.83 -5.93 -37.03
C ASN A 160 -43.56 -5.55 -37.82
N ILE A 161 -42.72 -6.52 -38.16
CA ILE A 161 -41.58 -6.35 -39.07
C ILE A 161 -41.85 -7.17 -40.35
N ASP A 162 -43.10 -7.20 -40.74
CA ASP A 162 -43.48 -7.64 -42.11
C ASP A 162 -44.43 -6.59 -42.66
N ASN A 163 -43.84 -5.48 -43.14
CA ASN A 163 -44.35 -4.61 -44.23
C ASN A 163 -43.22 -3.79 -44.82
#